data_f668060ce07eee03ceb6cf2b2ec5b6af
#
_entry.id   f668060ce07eee03ceb6cf2b2ec5b6af
#
_cell.length_a   1.000
_cell.length_b   1.000
_cell.length_c   1.000
_cell.angle_alpha   90.00
_cell.angle_beta   90.00
_cell.angle_gamma   90.00
#
_symmetry.space_group_name_H-M   'P 1'
#
loop_
_entity.id
_entity.type
_entity.pdbx_description
1 polymer ?
#
loop_
_entity_poly.entity_id
_entity_poly.type
_entity_poly.pdbx_seq_one_letter_code
_entity_poly.pdbx_strand_id
1 'polypeptide(L)'
;ILNRGPRYYFGPIIFQQSILKDSLLRRYIPFKIGDPYSSSQLLSLQENLNNSGYFNNVSIDDVKTQKQALPIIFKLTPRPSQQYTAGIGYSTDLGIRGTLGWESRYLNKSGHRLNIISQFSKIQNSLQMTYRIPGKHPNTDNYNINYAIVRKKLTQVVSTTQQLGIANIAQWRGWQRNLFLNYQIERFNYLNSKTTKAHLLTPGINFSRSRFDNAHFALHGYRLNLRLQGADQHLLSNTSFLQTQLQGKYILSWNQNSRLLLRGDMG
;
A
#
# COMPACT_ATOMS: atom_id res chain seq x y z
N ILE A 1 13.42 7.14 48.13
CA ILE A 1 12.61 5.93 47.87
C ILE A 1 11.61 6.34 46.82
N LEU A 2 11.83 5.96 45.55
CA LEU A 2 10.86 6.16 44.46
C LEU A 2 9.71 5.16 44.68
N ASN A 3 8.58 5.65 45.15
CA ASN A 3 7.37 4.86 45.25
C ASN A 3 6.82 4.67 43.81
N ARG A 4 7.05 3.50 43.24
CA ARG A 4 6.42 3.08 41.99
C ARG A 4 4.96 2.82 42.30
N GLY A 5 4.08 3.75 41.96
CA GLY A 5 2.64 3.61 42.16
C GLY A 5 2.05 2.27 41.62
N PRO A 6 0.74 2.00 41.83
CA PRO A 6 0.13 0.74 41.44
C PRO A 6 0.32 0.45 39.94
N ARG A 7 0.63 -0.81 39.60
CA ARG A 7 0.72 -1.28 38.22
C ARG A 7 -0.69 -1.37 37.65
N TYR A 8 -0.89 -0.72 36.53
CA TYR A 8 -2.13 -0.82 35.73
C TYR A 8 -1.96 -1.84 34.62
N TYR A 9 -3.07 -2.41 34.18
CA TYR A 9 -3.15 -3.39 33.10
C TYR A 9 -4.17 -2.94 32.05
N PHE A 10 -4.00 -3.39 30.81
CA PHE A 10 -4.99 -3.15 29.75
C PHE A 10 -6.28 -3.89 30.05
N GLY A 11 -7.36 -3.16 30.19
CA GLY A 11 -8.73 -3.67 30.32
C GLY A 11 -9.38 -3.89 28.94
N PRO A 12 -10.72 -4.02 28.90
CA PRO A 12 -11.46 -4.16 27.67
C PRO A 12 -11.34 -2.90 26.81
N ILE A 13 -11.21 -3.11 25.48
CA ILE A 13 -11.15 -2.03 24.48
C ILE A 13 -12.51 -1.94 23.81
N ILE A 14 -13.06 -0.73 23.78
CA ILE A 14 -14.36 -0.40 23.20
C ILE A 14 -14.11 0.61 22.06
N PHE A 15 -14.60 0.29 20.85
CA PHE A 15 -14.56 1.17 19.70
C PHE A 15 -15.92 1.79 19.46
N GLN A 16 -16.07 3.08 19.71
CA GLN A 16 -17.30 3.83 19.41
C GLN A 16 -17.30 4.27 17.95
N GLN A 17 -17.90 3.46 17.09
CA GLN A 17 -18.08 3.69 15.66
C GLN A 17 -19.11 2.72 15.08
N SER A 18 -19.59 2.96 13.83
CA SER A 18 -20.64 2.14 13.19
C SER A 18 -20.29 1.60 11.80
N ILE A 19 -19.15 2.05 11.21
CA ILE A 19 -18.82 1.79 9.81
C ILE A 19 -18.12 0.46 9.57
N LEU A 20 -17.33 -0.03 10.56
CA LEU A 20 -16.52 -1.23 10.43
C LEU A 20 -16.90 -2.30 11.47
N LYS A 21 -16.63 -3.56 11.15
CA LYS A 21 -16.76 -4.65 12.13
C LYS A 21 -15.69 -4.53 13.21
N ASP A 22 -16.07 -4.79 14.44
CA ASP A 22 -15.17 -4.82 15.60
C ASP A 22 -14.01 -5.82 15.39
N SER A 23 -14.29 -6.95 14.74
CA SER A 23 -13.27 -7.94 14.38
C SER A 23 -12.15 -7.42 13.49
N LEU A 24 -12.40 -6.42 12.65
CA LEU A 24 -11.37 -5.74 11.88
C LEU A 24 -10.54 -4.82 12.77
N LEU A 25 -11.19 -4.00 13.60
CA LEU A 25 -10.52 -3.05 14.49
C LEU A 25 -9.63 -3.74 15.51
N ARG A 26 -10.06 -4.88 16.04
CA ARG A 26 -9.26 -5.70 16.96
C ARG A 26 -7.94 -6.18 16.34
N ARG A 27 -7.84 -6.32 15.02
CA ARG A 27 -6.58 -6.69 14.33
C ARG A 27 -5.54 -5.57 14.32
N TYR A 28 -5.89 -4.34 14.69
CA TYR A 28 -4.96 -3.21 14.85
C TYR A 28 -4.31 -3.16 16.23
N ILE A 29 -4.85 -3.89 17.23
CA ILE A 29 -4.39 -3.86 18.62
C ILE A 29 -3.04 -4.59 18.73
N PRO A 30 -1.95 -3.92 19.20
CA PRO A 30 -0.63 -4.53 19.30
C PRO A 30 -0.38 -5.25 20.64
N PHE A 31 -1.36 -5.26 21.56
CA PHE A 31 -1.26 -5.83 22.91
C PHE A 31 -2.48 -6.69 23.24
N LYS A 32 -2.44 -7.42 24.34
CA LYS A 32 -3.54 -8.25 24.84
C LYS A 32 -4.18 -7.62 26.09
N ILE A 33 -5.46 -7.95 26.33
CA ILE A 33 -6.12 -7.63 27.60
C ILE A 33 -5.37 -8.36 28.71
N GLY A 34 -5.04 -7.63 29.79
CA GLY A 34 -4.25 -8.15 30.91
C GLY A 34 -2.74 -7.91 30.80
N ASP A 35 -2.24 -7.43 29.66
CA ASP A 35 -0.85 -6.99 29.54
C ASP A 35 -0.61 -5.73 30.40
N PRO A 36 0.62 -5.52 30.91
CA PRO A 36 0.98 -4.29 31.60
C PRO A 36 0.69 -3.05 30.76
N TYR A 37 0.06 -2.06 31.35
CA TYR A 37 -0.27 -0.82 30.66
C TYR A 37 0.98 -0.10 30.14
N SER A 38 0.96 0.28 28.88
CA SER A 38 2.00 1.03 28.21
C SER A 38 1.39 2.13 27.37
N SER A 39 1.66 3.38 27.71
CA SER A 39 1.21 4.54 26.94
C SER A 39 1.74 4.54 25.51
N SER A 40 2.97 4.04 25.29
CA SER A 40 3.55 3.93 23.95
C SER A 40 2.78 2.95 23.04
N GLN A 41 2.33 1.81 23.59
CA GLN A 41 1.50 0.86 22.84
C GLN A 41 0.11 1.43 22.55
N LEU A 42 -0.46 2.19 23.48
CA LEU A 42 -1.74 2.86 23.28
C LEU A 42 -1.66 3.93 22.17
N LEU A 43 -0.61 4.76 22.21
CA LEU A 43 -0.33 5.75 21.17
C LEU A 43 -0.08 5.09 19.81
N SER A 44 0.64 3.97 19.78
CA SER A 44 0.83 3.19 18.55
C SER A 44 -0.49 2.68 17.97
N LEU A 45 -1.42 2.22 18.82
CA LEU A 45 -2.76 1.83 18.35
C LEU A 45 -3.54 3.02 17.80
N GLN A 46 -3.49 4.17 18.48
CA GLN A 46 -4.12 5.40 18.01
C GLN A 46 -3.55 5.84 16.65
N GLU A 47 -2.23 5.82 16.51
CA GLU A 47 -1.55 6.15 15.26
C GLU A 47 -1.90 5.16 14.15
N ASN A 48 -1.92 3.86 14.42
CA ASN A 48 -2.31 2.82 13.49
C ASN A 48 -3.74 3.01 12.97
N LEU A 49 -4.68 3.37 13.85
CA LEU A 49 -6.05 3.66 13.48
C LEU A 49 -6.18 4.97 12.68
N ASN A 50 -5.44 6.02 13.03
CA ASN A 50 -5.38 7.25 12.25
C ASN A 50 -4.81 7.01 10.83
N ASN A 51 -3.72 6.24 10.74
CA ASN A 51 -3.07 5.90 9.47
C ASN A 51 -3.85 4.85 8.66
N SER A 52 -4.83 4.20 9.28
CA SER A 52 -5.71 3.26 8.58
C SER A 52 -6.46 3.88 7.40
N GLY A 53 -6.69 5.19 7.43
CA GLY A 53 -7.42 5.95 6.40
C GLY A 53 -8.94 5.79 6.45
N TYR A 54 -9.50 5.06 7.41
CA TYR A 54 -10.95 4.95 7.62
C TYR A 54 -11.49 6.10 8.46
N PHE A 55 -10.68 6.67 9.33
CA PHE A 55 -11.08 7.67 10.31
C PHE A 55 -10.43 9.01 10.05
N ASN A 56 -11.14 10.07 10.35
CA ASN A 56 -10.66 11.44 10.28
C ASN A 56 -10.01 11.86 11.60
N ASN A 57 -10.57 11.36 12.71
CA ASN A 57 -10.05 11.59 14.04
C ASN A 57 -10.20 10.33 14.90
N VAL A 58 -9.18 10.07 15.71
CA VAL A 58 -9.14 8.97 16.68
C VAL A 58 -8.77 9.58 18.03
N SER A 59 -9.73 9.66 18.95
CA SER A 59 -9.51 10.12 20.31
C SER A 59 -9.70 9.00 21.30
N ILE A 60 -8.97 9.08 22.40
CA ILE A 60 -9.02 8.14 23.52
C ILE A 60 -9.68 8.86 24.67
N ASP A 61 -10.76 8.26 25.20
CA ASP A 61 -11.36 8.73 26.43
C ASP A 61 -10.74 7.95 27.61
N ASP A 62 -10.09 8.68 28.48
CA ASP A 62 -9.59 8.13 29.74
C ASP A 62 -10.76 7.89 30.69
N VAL A 63 -11.13 6.65 30.87
CA VAL A 63 -12.06 6.30 31.93
C VAL A 63 -11.25 6.25 33.25
N LYS A 64 -11.34 7.31 34.03
CA LYS A 64 -10.81 7.32 35.40
C LYS A 64 -11.53 6.26 36.20
N THR A 65 -10.87 5.14 36.48
CA THR A 65 -11.41 4.05 37.31
C THR A 65 -10.40 3.73 38.39
N GLN A 66 -10.88 3.37 39.56
CA GLN A 66 -10.03 2.86 40.67
C GLN A 66 -9.60 1.40 40.47
N LYS A 67 -10.03 0.75 39.36
CA LYS A 67 -9.68 -0.64 39.04
C LYS A 67 -8.29 -0.70 38.43
N GLN A 68 -7.53 -1.74 38.75
CA GLN A 68 -6.22 -1.99 38.15
C GLN A 68 -6.27 -2.28 36.62
N ALA A 69 -7.40 -2.80 36.12
CA ALA A 69 -7.64 -3.00 34.70
C ALA A 69 -8.36 -1.77 34.10
N LEU A 70 -7.64 -0.99 33.29
CA LEU A 70 -8.15 0.25 32.68
C LEU A 70 -8.96 -0.08 31.42
N PRO A 71 -10.30 0.12 31.40
CA PRO A 71 -11.05 0.08 30.16
C PRO A 71 -10.67 1.28 29.28
N ILE A 72 -10.51 1.04 27.97
CA ILE A 72 -10.09 2.07 27.02
C ILE A 72 -11.19 2.25 26.00
N ILE A 73 -11.68 3.47 25.87
CA ILE A 73 -12.70 3.82 24.90
C ILE A 73 -12.08 4.66 23.78
N PHE A 74 -12.12 4.13 22.56
CA PHE A 74 -11.75 4.87 21.36
C PHE A 74 -12.98 5.48 20.71
N LYS A 75 -13.02 6.78 20.60
CA LYS A 75 -14.00 7.50 19.76
C LYS A 75 -13.41 7.68 18.37
N LEU A 76 -14.03 7.06 17.38
CA LEU A 76 -13.54 7.00 16.01
C LEU A 76 -14.51 7.79 15.11
N THR A 77 -14.06 8.95 14.62
CA THR A 77 -14.84 9.75 13.67
C THR A 77 -14.58 9.29 12.25
N PRO A 78 -15.58 8.74 11.54
CA PRO A 78 -15.38 8.23 10.19
C PRO A 78 -14.97 9.31 9.18
N ARG A 79 -14.15 8.93 8.19
CA ARG A 79 -13.98 9.72 6.96
C ARG A 79 -15.16 9.47 6.03
N PRO A 80 -15.50 10.43 5.15
CA PRO A 80 -16.43 10.18 4.05
C PRO A 80 -16.01 8.93 3.27
N SER A 81 -16.96 8.02 3.00
CA SER A 81 -16.66 6.75 2.31
C SER A 81 -16.18 6.95 0.88
N GLN A 82 -16.66 8.00 0.22
CA GLN A 82 -16.37 8.30 -1.18
C GLN A 82 -15.48 9.52 -1.31
N GLN A 83 -14.52 9.42 -2.24
CA GLN A 83 -13.68 10.55 -2.64
C GLN A 83 -13.63 10.58 -4.17
N TYR A 84 -13.88 11.75 -4.73
CA TYR A 84 -13.77 12.03 -6.16
C TYR A 84 -12.60 12.97 -6.41
N THR A 85 -11.86 12.71 -7.47
CA THR A 85 -10.73 13.53 -7.88
C THR A 85 -10.88 13.85 -9.35
N ALA A 86 -10.75 15.11 -9.72
CA ALA A 86 -10.69 15.56 -11.11
C ALA A 86 -9.44 16.44 -11.27
N GLY A 87 -8.73 16.28 -12.38
CA GLY A 87 -7.53 17.05 -12.67
C GLY A 87 -7.31 17.26 -14.16
N ILE A 88 -6.72 18.39 -14.50
CA ILE A 88 -6.25 18.71 -15.85
C ILE A 88 -4.78 19.02 -15.75
N GLY A 89 -3.98 18.51 -16.68
CA GLY A 89 -2.53 18.72 -16.72
C GLY A 89 -2.02 18.78 -18.15
N TYR A 90 -0.79 19.23 -18.30
CA TYR A 90 -0.07 19.24 -19.57
C TYR A 90 1.30 18.62 -19.38
N SER A 91 1.74 17.84 -20.34
CA SER A 91 3.12 17.34 -20.44
C SER A 91 3.59 17.37 -21.89
N THR A 92 4.87 17.52 -22.12
CA THR A 92 5.45 17.64 -23.47
C THR A 92 5.32 16.37 -24.29
N ASP A 93 5.27 15.21 -23.63
CA ASP A 93 5.19 13.88 -24.23
C ASP A 93 3.75 13.42 -24.51
N LEU A 94 2.78 13.79 -23.66
CA LEU A 94 1.36 13.36 -23.78
C LEU A 94 0.41 14.47 -24.21
N GLY A 95 0.86 15.74 -24.17
CA GLY A 95 0.02 16.91 -24.39
C GLY A 95 -0.93 17.19 -23.22
N ILE A 96 -2.11 17.73 -23.52
CA ILE A 96 -3.16 17.96 -22.51
C ILE A 96 -3.68 16.60 -22.04
N ARG A 97 -3.84 16.43 -20.73
CA ARG A 97 -4.39 15.25 -20.09
C ARG A 97 -5.46 15.59 -19.06
N GLY A 98 -6.51 14.80 -19.03
CA GLY A 98 -7.52 14.78 -17.99
C GLY A 98 -7.31 13.57 -17.06
N THR A 99 -7.61 13.72 -15.78
CA THR A 99 -7.63 12.63 -14.81
C THR A 99 -8.93 12.66 -14.05
N LEU A 100 -9.59 11.51 -13.93
CA LEU A 100 -10.75 11.30 -13.07
C LEU A 100 -10.44 10.15 -12.12
N GLY A 101 -10.68 10.36 -10.85
CA GLY A 101 -10.49 9.37 -9.81
C GLY A 101 -11.72 9.19 -8.95
N TRP A 102 -11.96 7.97 -8.54
CA TRP A 102 -12.95 7.60 -7.54
C TRP A 102 -12.35 6.60 -6.56
N GLU A 103 -12.45 6.92 -5.28
CA GLU A 103 -12.02 6.05 -4.19
C GLU A 103 -13.18 5.79 -3.25
N SER A 104 -13.47 4.52 -2.98
CA SER A 104 -14.28 4.09 -1.86
C SER A 104 -13.37 3.58 -0.76
N ARG A 105 -13.27 4.34 0.35
CA ARG A 105 -12.41 4.02 1.50
C ARG A 105 -12.86 2.80 2.28
N TYR A 106 -14.15 2.49 2.23
CA TYR A 106 -14.73 1.27 2.74
C TYR A 106 -16.00 0.94 1.97
N LEU A 107 -15.97 -0.16 1.21
CA LEU A 107 -17.11 -0.69 0.46
C LEU A 107 -18.06 -1.48 1.35
N ASN A 108 -17.51 -2.03 2.43
CA ASN A 108 -18.23 -2.87 3.35
C ASN A 108 -17.67 -2.75 4.77
N LYS A 109 -18.39 -3.32 5.73
CA LYS A 109 -17.98 -3.35 7.15
C LYS A 109 -16.69 -4.15 7.41
N SER A 110 -16.18 -4.91 6.44
CA SER A 110 -14.88 -5.61 6.51
C SER A 110 -13.70 -4.75 6.06
N GLY A 111 -13.95 -3.47 5.73
CA GLY A 111 -12.92 -2.48 5.40
C GLY A 111 -12.28 -2.66 4.02
N HIS A 112 -12.98 -3.32 3.08
CA HIS A 112 -12.48 -3.43 1.71
C HIS A 112 -12.52 -2.05 1.03
N ARG A 113 -11.52 -1.77 0.18
CA ARG A 113 -11.39 -0.50 -0.54
C ARG A 113 -11.37 -0.72 -2.03
N LEU A 114 -11.87 0.25 -2.76
CA LEU A 114 -11.78 0.29 -4.21
C LEU A 114 -11.26 1.65 -4.63
N ASN A 115 -10.24 1.66 -5.47
CA ASN A 115 -9.73 2.85 -6.12
C ASN A 115 -9.81 2.66 -7.64
N ILE A 116 -10.36 3.65 -8.33
CA ILE A 116 -10.45 3.68 -9.80
C ILE A 116 -9.89 5.00 -10.26
N ILE A 117 -8.93 4.96 -11.20
CA ILE A 117 -8.32 6.14 -11.81
C ILE A 117 -8.37 5.98 -13.30
N SER A 118 -8.93 6.98 -13.98
CA SER A 118 -8.92 7.10 -15.44
C SER A 118 -8.09 8.30 -15.86
N GLN A 119 -7.26 8.12 -16.87
CA GLN A 119 -6.48 9.18 -17.49
C GLN A 119 -6.76 9.20 -18.98
N PHE A 120 -6.95 10.40 -19.52
CA PHE A 120 -7.28 10.64 -20.92
C PHE A 120 -6.30 11.65 -21.50
N SER A 121 -5.69 11.31 -22.62
CA SER A 121 -4.89 12.23 -23.42
C SER A 121 -4.98 11.88 -24.90
N LYS A 122 -4.41 12.71 -25.76
CA LYS A 122 -4.36 12.44 -27.20
C LYS A 122 -3.57 11.16 -27.52
N ILE A 123 -2.55 10.86 -26.74
CA ILE A 123 -1.60 9.77 -27.00
C ILE A 123 -1.91 8.54 -26.14
N GLN A 124 -2.31 8.72 -24.87
CA GLN A 124 -2.52 7.62 -23.95
C GLN A 124 -3.81 7.77 -23.15
N ASN A 125 -4.62 6.74 -23.20
CA ASN A 125 -5.80 6.58 -22.34
C ASN A 125 -5.57 5.38 -21.43
N SER A 126 -5.92 5.51 -20.15
CA SER A 126 -5.81 4.40 -19.19
C SER A 126 -6.95 4.39 -18.19
N LEU A 127 -7.30 3.18 -17.75
CA LEU A 127 -8.17 2.92 -16.61
C LEU A 127 -7.43 1.96 -15.70
N GLN A 128 -7.33 2.30 -14.41
CA GLN A 128 -6.74 1.46 -13.40
C GLN A 128 -7.73 1.26 -12.25
N MET A 129 -7.87 0.03 -11.80
CA MET A 129 -8.73 -0.35 -10.69
C MET A 129 -7.90 -1.14 -9.69
N THR A 130 -7.97 -0.79 -8.41
CA THR A 130 -7.33 -1.52 -7.31
C THR A 130 -8.35 -1.82 -6.24
N TYR A 131 -8.62 -3.10 -6.04
CA TYR A 131 -9.44 -3.60 -4.93
C TYR A 131 -8.54 -4.15 -3.84
N ARG A 132 -8.65 -3.57 -2.64
CA ARG A 132 -7.81 -3.94 -1.48
C ARG A 132 -8.62 -4.58 -0.38
N ILE A 133 -8.14 -5.70 0.12
CA ILE A 133 -8.71 -6.46 1.23
C ILE A 133 -7.69 -6.44 2.38
N PRO A 134 -8.07 -5.96 3.58
CA PRO A 134 -7.18 -5.97 4.75
C PRO A 134 -6.79 -7.40 5.17
N GLY A 135 -5.50 -7.65 5.36
CA GLY A 135 -4.95 -8.93 5.81
C GLY A 135 -5.01 -9.12 7.33
N LYS A 136 -4.20 -10.04 7.84
CA LYS A 136 -4.15 -10.38 9.27
C LYS A 136 -3.75 -9.17 10.14
N HIS A 137 -2.75 -8.40 9.70
CA HIS A 137 -2.31 -7.15 10.32
C HIS A 137 -2.60 -6.02 9.34
N PRO A 138 -3.77 -5.34 9.41
CA PRO A 138 -4.25 -4.46 8.34
C PRO A 138 -3.33 -3.26 8.04
N ASN A 139 -2.43 -2.90 8.97
CA ASN A 139 -1.43 -1.85 8.75
C ASN A 139 -0.34 -2.27 7.75
N THR A 140 0.01 -3.54 7.72
CA THR A 140 1.14 -4.06 6.94
C THR A 140 0.73 -5.09 5.92
N ASP A 141 -0.40 -5.78 6.16
CA ASP A 141 -0.82 -6.92 5.37
C ASP A 141 -2.08 -6.59 4.58
N ASN A 142 -2.04 -6.83 3.28
CA ASN A 142 -3.23 -6.70 2.43
C ASN A 142 -3.15 -7.61 1.21
N TYR A 143 -4.32 -7.91 0.66
CA TYR A 143 -4.48 -8.54 -0.64
C TYR A 143 -5.00 -7.50 -1.62
N ASN A 144 -4.39 -7.42 -2.78
CA ASN A 144 -4.79 -6.50 -3.83
C ASN A 144 -5.20 -7.29 -5.07
N ILE A 145 -6.31 -6.88 -5.67
CA ILE A 145 -6.69 -7.28 -7.02
C ILE A 145 -6.60 -6.02 -7.87
N ASN A 146 -5.76 -6.06 -8.89
CA ASN A 146 -5.48 -4.92 -9.77
C ASN A 146 -5.94 -5.24 -11.17
N TYR A 147 -6.65 -4.30 -11.81
CA TYR A 147 -6.95 -4.36 -13.22
C TYR A 147 -6.49 -3.06 -13.86
N ALA A 148 -5.85 -3.15 -15.01
CA ALA A 148 -5.44 -2.00 -15.78
C ALA A 148 -5.69 -2.24 -17.26
N ILE A 149 -6.16 -1.20 -17.95
CA ILE A 149 -6.18 -1.13 -19.41
C ILE A 149 -5.50 0.17 -19.82
N VAL A 150 -4.53 0.05 -20.73
CA VAL A 150 -3.77 1.19 -21.26
C VAL A 150 -3.81 1.11 -22.77
N ARG A 151 -4.28 2.16 -23.41
CA ARG A 151 -4.22 2.32 -24.85
C ARG A 151 -3.27 3.46 -25.20
N LYS A 152 -2.24 3.15 -25.99
CA LYS A 152 -1.28 4.12 -26.52
C LYS A 152 -1.43 4.23 -28.02
N LYS A 153 -1.47 5.46 -28.53
CA LYS A 153 -1.51 5.77 -29.96
C LYS A 153 -0.24 6.56 -30.31
N LEU A 154 0.76 5.86 -30.79
CA LEU A 154 1.97 6.44 -31.37
C LEU A 154 1.78 6.62 -32.89
N THR A 155 2.68 7.35 -33.53
CA THR A 155 2.57 7.71 -34.96
C THR A 155 2.35 6.50 -35.87
N GLN A 156 3.00 5.37 -35.61
CA GLN A 156 2.97 4.17 -36.43
C GLN A 156 2.39 2.93 -35.74
N VAL A 157 2.08 3.02 -34.45
CA VAL A 157 1.66 1.87 -33.64
C VAL A 157 0.52 2.27 -32.70
N VAL A 158 -0.52 1.44 -32.68
CA VAL A 158 -1.54 1.51 -31.62
C VAL A 158 -1.38 0.26 -30.76
N SER A 159 -1.04 0.45 -29.47
CA SER A 159 -0.97 -0.63 -28.49
C SER A 159 -2.13 -0.52 -27.51
N THR A 160 -2.70 -1.68 -27.15
CA THR A 160 -3.66 -1.82 -26.05
C THR A 160 -3.20 -2.94 -25.15
N THR A 161 -2.83 -2.57 -23.92
CA THR A 161 -2.40 -3.50 -22.88
C THR A 161 -3.50 -3.63 -21.84
N GLN A 162 -3.89 -4.87 -21.52
CA GLN A 162 -4.78 -5.22 -20.42
C GLN A 162 -4.00 -6.06 -19.43
N GLN A 163 -4.10 -5.75 -18.15
CA GLN A 163 -3.44 -6.48 -17.10
C GLN A 163 -4.40 -6.77 -15.96
N LEU A 164 -4.45 -8.02 -15.53
CA LEU A 164 -5.10 -8.46 -14.30
C LEU A 164 -4.01 -8.98 -13.36
N GLY A 165 -3.99 -8.49 -12.12
CA GLY A 165 -2.99 -8.89 -11.13
C GLY A 165 -3.63 -9.19 -9.79
N ILE A 166 -3.08 -10.16 -9.09
CA ILE A 166 -3.34 -10.40 -7.67
C ILE A 166 -2.03 -10.28 -6.91
N ALA A 167 -2.08 -9.71 -5.72
CA ALA A 167 -0.89 -9.53 -4.89
C ALA A 167 -1.22 -9.70 -3.41
N ASN A 168 -0.29 -10.32 -2.67
CA ASN A 168 -0.29 -10.35 -1.22
C ASN A 168 0.91 -9.58 -0.71
N ILE A 169 0.64 -8.49 -0.01
CA ILE A 169 1.65 -7.68 0.66
C ILE A 169 1.59 -8.00 2.15
N ALA A 170 2.73 -8.33 2.75
CA ALA A 170 2.82 -8.63 4.17
C ALA A 170 4.19 -8.28 4.74
N GLN A 171 4.24 -7.99 6.03
CA GLN A 171 5.50 -7.79 6.75
C GLN A 171 6.07 -9.15 7.19
N TRP A 172 7.37 -9.39 6.90
CA TRP A 172 8.06 -10.60 7.28
C TRP A 172 9.47 -10.28 7.78
N ARG A 173 9.73 -10.48 9.06
CA ARG A 173 11.04 -10.26 9.70
C ARG A 173 11.69 -8.90 9.38
N GLY A 174 10.87 -7.83 9.36
CA GLY A 174 11.34 -6.47 9.05
C GLY A 174 11.49 -6.17 7.55
N TRP A 175 11.17 -7.11 6.68
CA TRP A 175 11.04 -6.93 5.25
C TRP A 175 9.58 -6.82 4.85
N GLN A 176 9.26 -5.95 3.94
CA GLN A 176 7.97 -5.97 3.23
C GLN A 176 8.10 -6.99 2.10
N ARG A 177 7.30 -8.05 2.18
CA ARG A 177 7.17 -9.07 1.14
C ARG A 177 5.95 -8.76 0.29
N ASN A 178 6.09 -8.80 -1.03
CA ASN A 178 4.99 -8.72 -1.99
C ASN A 178 5.07 -9.94 -2.92
N LEU A 179 4.14 -10.88 -2.78
CA LEU A 179 3.91 -11.98 -3.71
C LEU A 179 2.88 -11.51 -4.72
N PHE A 180 3.15 -11.68 -6.01
CA PHE A 180 2.22 -11.27 -7.05
C PHE A 180 2.14 -12.26 -8.20
N LEU A 181 1.01 -12.25 -8.85
CA LEU A 181 0.75 -12.94 -10.11
C LEU A 181 0.04 -11.96 -11.03
N ASN A 182 0.67 -11.65 -12.16
CA ASN A 182 0.13 -10.74 -13.17
C ASN A 182 -0.13 -11.51 -14.46
N TYR A 183 -1.31 -11.32 -15.06
CA TYR A 183 -1.62 -11.76 -16.39
C TYR A 183 -1.84 -10.55 -17.29
N GLN A 184 -1.03 -10.44 -18.34
CA GLN A 184 -1.04 -9.33 -19.28
C GLN A 184 -1.37 -9.84 -20.68
N ILE A 185 -2.24 -9.10 -21.34
CA ILE A 185 -2.54 -9.26 -22.77
C ILE A 185 -2.18 -7.95 -23.44
N GLU A 186 -1.31 -7.98 -24.43
CA GLU A 186 -0.99 -6.83 -25.26
C GLU A 186 -1.37 -7.08 -26.69
N ARG A 187 -2.03 -6.11 -27.29
CA ARG A 187 -2.41 -6.09 -28.72
C ARG A 187 -1.79 -4.88 -29.35
N PHE A 188 -0.98 -5.08 -30.36
CA PHE A 188 -0.37 -3.99 -31.12
C PHE A 188 -0.67 -4.13 -32.62
N ASN A 189 -1.05 -2.99 -33.17
CA ASN A 189 -1.31 -2.84 -34.59
C ASN A 189 -0.29 -1.85 -35.16
N TYR A 190 0.53 -2.31 -36.10
CA TYR A 190 1.29 -1.41 -36.96
C TYR A 190 0.39 -0.92 -38.09
N LEU A 191 0.57 0.33 -38.54
CA LEU A 191 -0.05 0.83 -39.75
C LEU A 191 0.27 -0.15 -40.90
N ASN A 192 -0.76 -0.75 -41.52
CA ASN A 192 -0.67 -1.73 -42.58
C ASN A 192 -0.26 -3.18 -42.22
N SER A 193 -0.24 -3.58 -40.95
CA SER A 193 0.07 -4.96 -40.57
C SER A 193 -1.05 -5.61 -39.75
N LYS A 194 -1.04 -6.96 -39.74
CA LYS A 194 -1.97 -7.74 -38.91
C LYS A 194 -1.74 -7.44 -37.43
N THR A 195 -2.81 -7.40 -36.62
CA THR A 195 -2.77 -7.30 -35.20
C THR A 195 -1.96 -8.43 -34.59
N THR A 196 -0.89 -8.10 -33.86
CA THR A 196 -0.12 -9.06 -33.06
C THR A 196 -0.63 -9.05 -31.63
N LYS A 197 -0.73 -10.25 -31.03
CA LYS A 197 -1.13 -10.43 -29.63
C LYS A 197 -0.01 -11.08 -28.85
N ALA A 198 0.31 -10.53 -27.70
CA ALA A 198 1.21 -11.12 -26.74
C ALA A 198 0.45 -11.41 -25.43
N HIS A 199 0.73 -12.55 -24.84
CA HIS A 199 0.18 -12.99 -23.56
C HIS A 199 1.33 -13.26 -22.60
N LEU A 200 1.19 -12.83 -21.36
CA LEU A 200 2.26 -12.99 -20.38
C LEU A 200 1.66 -13.24 -19.00
N LEU A 201 1.92 -14.40 -18.44
CA LEU A 201 1.65 -14.74 -17.04
C LEU A 201 2.97 -14.63 -16.25
N THR A 202 3.02 -13.70 -15.31
CA THR A 202 4.24 -13.35 -14.58
C THR A 202 4.02 -13.52 -13.07
N PRO A 203 4.31 -14.69 -12.49
CA PRO A 203 4.52 -14.82 -11.06
C PRO A 203 5.77 -14.08 -10.63
N GLY A 204 5.75 -13.55 -9.40
CA GLY A 204 6.93 -12.90 -8.87
C GLY A 204 6.84 -12.63 -7.38
N ILE A 205 8.00 -12.33 -6.83
CA ILE A 205 8.18 -11.94 -5.45
C ILE A 205 9.06 -10.70 -5.38
N ASN A 206 8.68 -9.79 -4.49
CA ASN A 206 9.49 -8.61 -4.19
C ASN A 206 9.69 -8.50 -2.69
N PHE A 207 10.95 -8.37 -2.26
CA PHE A 207 11.32 -8.04 -0.89
C PHE A 207 11.88 -6.63 -0.85
N SER A 208 11.34 -5.81 0.03
CA SER A 208 11.87 -4.47 0.27
C SER A 208 12.11 -4.24 1.75
N ARG A 209 13.21 -3.58 2.06
CA ARG A 209 13.53 -3.16 3.41
C ARG A 209 14.09 -1.75 3.38
N SER A 210 13.55 -0.89 4.24
CA SER A 210 14.07 0.46 4.42
C SER A 210 14.22 0.75 5.89
N ARG A 211 15.32 1.36 6.26
CA ARG A 211 15.59 1.82 7.62
C ARG A 211 16.29 3.18 7.54
N PHE A 212 15.68 4.17 8.12
CA PHE A 212 16.18 5.53 8.17
C PHE A 212 16.06 6.04 9.61
N ASP A 213 17.02 6.85 10.03
CA ASP A 213 17.03 7.50 11.35
C ASP A 213 15.93 8.56 11.49
N ASN A 214 15.57 9.23 10.39
CA ASN A 214 14.50 10.23 10.36
C ASN A 214 13.69 10.11 9.06
N ALA A 215 12.35 10.23 9.17
CA ALA A 215 11.46 10.10 8.03
C ALA A 215 11.49 11.31 7.09
N HIS A 216 11.73 12.52 7.60
CA HIS A 216 11.70 13.76 6.83
C HIS A 216 13.09 14.15 6.32
N PHE A 217 14.11 14.01 7.15
CA PHE A 217 15.48 14.33 6.80
C PHE A 217 16.42 13.25 7.31
N ALA A 218 16.60 12.20 6.50
CA ALA A 218 17.47 11.10 6.86
C ALA A 218 18.95 11.50 6.75
N LEU A 219 19.67 11.40 7.84
CA LEU A 219 21.13 11.53 7.90
C LEU A 219 21.79 10.18 7.62
N HIS A 220 21.22 9.11 8.13
CA HIS A 220 21.70 7.75 7.94
C HIS A 220 20.55 6.82 7.58
N GLY A 221 20.82 5.88 6.69
CA GLY A 221 19.84 4.87 6.37
C GLY A 221 20.10 4.13 5.08
N TYR A 222 19.28 3.12 4.85
CA TYR A 222 19.35 2.32 3.64
C TYR A 222 17.96 1.91 3.16
N ARG A 223 17.87 1.65 1.86
CA ARG A 223 16.77 0.94 1.22
C ARG A 223 17.33 -0.15 0.33
N LEU A 224 16.83 -1.35 0.48
CA LEU A 224 17.11 -2.50 -0.38
C LEU A 224 15.80 -2.98 -0.98
N ASN A 225 15.83 -3.34 -2.26
CA ASN A 225 14.71 -3.92 -2.98
C ASN A 225 15.24 -5.06 -3.85
N LEU A 226 14.71 -6.25 -3.64
CA LEU A 226 15.00 -7.45 -4.42
C LEU A 226 13.71 -7.92 -5.07
N ARG A 227 13.69 -7.99 -6.39
CA ARG A 227 12.58 -8.49 -7.18
C ARG A 227 13.02 -9.68 -8.01
N LEU A 228 12.25 -10.75 -7.95
CA LEU A 228 12.37 -11.92 -8.80
C LEU A 228 11.03 -12.16 -9.48
N GLN A 229 11.04 -12.27 -10.79
CA GLN A 229 9.86 -12.58 -11.59
C GLN A 229 10.23 -13.39 -12.83
N GLY A 230 9.27 -14.12 -13.37
CA GLY A 230 9.51 -14.86 -14.60
C GLY A 230 8.22 -15.23 -15.30
N ALA A 231 8.36 -15.73 -16.51
CA ALA A 231 7.29 -16.28 -17.31
C ALA A 231 7.78 -17.53 -18.03
N ASP A 232 6.86 -18.43 -18.36
CA ASP A 232 7.16 -19.64 -19.12
C ASP A 232 6.14 -19.78 -20.26
N GLN A 233 6.64 -20.04 -21.47
CA GLN A 233 5.81 -20.22 -22.67
C GLN A 233 4.84 -21.42 -22.56
N HIS A 234 5.10 -22.38 -21.70
CA HIS A 234 4.20 -23.50 -21.41
C HIS A 234 3.05 -23.11 -20.45
N LEU A 235 3.13 -21.93 -19.79
CA LEU A 235 2.17 -21.46 -18.80
C LEU A 235 1.53 -20.14 -19.23
N LEU A 236 0.63 -20.16 -20.22
CA LEU A 236 -0.16 -18.99 -20.68
C LEU A 236 0.69 -17.78 -21.08
N SER A 237 1.92 -17.99 -21.56
CA SER A 237 2.81 -16.94 -22.02
C SER A 237 3.32 -17.20 -23.42
N ASN A 238 3.65 -16.14 -24.18
CA ASN A 238 4.26 -16.29 -25.50
C ASN A 238 5.79 -16.38 -25.45
N THR A 239 6.37 -16.18 -24.29
CA THR A 239 7.82 -16.17 -24.09
C THR A 239 8.20 -16.68 -22.70
N SER A 240 9.42 -17.20 -22.58
CA SER A 240 10.01 -17.60 -21.30
C SER A 240 11.13 -16.65 -20.91
N PHE A 241 11.13 -16.19 -19.68
CA PHE A 241 12.21 -15.42 -19.10
C PHE A 241 12.25 -15.58 -17.58
N LEU A 242 13.41 -15.33 -17.01
CA LEU A 242 13.61 -15.15 -15.58
C LEU A 242 14.37 -13.83 -15.38
N GLN A 243 13.82 -12.95 -14.57
CA GLN A 243 14.42 -11.65 -14.29
C GLN A 243 14.62 -11.47 -12.79
N THR A 244 15.81 -11.09 -12.41
CA THR A 244 16.17 -10.67 -11.06
C THR A 244 16.57 -9.21 -11.09
N GLN A 245 16.08 -8.40 -10.18
CA GLN A 245 16.44 -7.00 -10.04
C GLN A 245 16.81 -6.70 -8.60
N LEU A 246 17.99 -6.15 -8.39
CA LEU A 246 18.46 -5.69 -7.09
C LEU A 246 18.67 -4.17 -7.15
N GLN A 247 18.06 -3.46 -6.22
CA GLN A 247 18.20 -2.01 -6.08
C GLN A 247 18.65 -1.70 -4.67
N GLY A 248 19.68 -0.88 -4.56
CA GLY A 248 20.23 -0.41 -3.29
C GLY A 248 20.31 1.10 -3.23
N LYS A 249 19.97 1.66 -2.09
CA LYS A 249 20.22 3.06 -1.76
C LYS A 249 20.78 3.13 -0.35
N TYR A 250 21.88 3.85 -0.18
CA TYR A 250 22.51 4.08 1.11
C TYR A 250 22.75 5.56 1.32
N ILE A 251 22.47 6.07 2.52
CA ILE A 251 22.68 7.45 2.92
C ILE A 251 23.61 7.46 4.12
N LEU A 252 24.68 8.23 4.02
CA LEU A 252 25.63 8.48 5.10
C LEU A 252 25.91 9.97 5.17
N SER A 253 25.72 10.58 6.34
CA SER A 253 26.06 11.98 6.58
C SER A 253 27.14 12.07 7.64
N TRP A 254 28.20 12.86 7.38
CA TRP A 254 29.23 13.14 8.38
C TRP A 254 28.83 14.28 9.29
N ASN A 255 28.04 15.22 8.76
CA ASN A 255 27.48 16.36 9.49
C ASN A 255 26.14 16.79 8.83
N GLN A 256 25.51 17.82 9.38
CA GLN A 256 24.24 18.34 8.85
C GLN A 256 24.33 18.89 7.43
N ASN A 257 25.52 19.29 6.99
CA ASN A 257 25.75 19.97 5.70
C ASN A 257 26.34 19.05 4.62
N SER A 258 26.88 17.88 5.02
CA SER A 258 27.57 16.97 4.09
C SER A 258 26.98 15.57 4.12
N ARG A 259 26.47 15.14 2.98
CA ARG A 259 25.80 13.85 2.82
C ARG A 259 26.27 13.11 1.58
N LEU A 260 26.66 11.86 1.76
CA LEU A 260 26.92 10.91 0.68
C LEU A 260 25.67 10.08 0.39
N LEU A 261 25.31 9.98 -0.86
CA LEU A 261 24.21 9.17 -1.32
C LEU A 261 24.73 8.19 -2.38
N LEU A 262 24.71 6.89 -2.03
CA LEU A 262 25.07 5.81 -2.94
C LEU A 262 23.78 5.15 -3.47
N ARG A 263 23.76 4.87 -4.77
CA ARG A 263 22.70 4.12 -5.43
C ARG A 263 23.32 3.07 -6.34
N GLY A 264 22.72 1.89 -6.38
CA GLY A 264 23.09 0.83 -7.29
C GLY A 264 21.86 0.09 -7.77
N ASP A 265 21.81 -0.20 -9.06
CA ASP A 265 20.79 -1.00 -9.70
C ASP A 265 21.49 -2.09 -10.52
N MET A 266 21.01 -3.34 -10.37
CA MET A 266 21.47 -4.52 -11.09
C MET A 266 20.24 -5.32 -11.53
N GLY A 267 20.20 -5.76 -12.78
CA GLY A 267 19.10 -6.56 -13.34
C GLY A 267 19.57 -7.51 -14.42
#